data_580fc10443b66616a4890afcc3061859
#
_entry.id   580fc10443b66616a4890afcc3061859
#
_cell.length_a   1.000
_cell.length_b   1.000
_cell.length_c   1.000
_cell.angle_alpha   90.00
_cell.angle_beta   90.00
_cell.angle_gamma   90.00
#
_symmetry.space_group_name_H-M   'P 1'
#
loop_
_entity.id
_entity.type
_entity.pdbx_description
1 polymer ?
#
loop_
_entity_poly.entity_id
_entity_poly.type
_entity_poly.pdbx_seq_one_letter_code
_entity_poly.pdbx_strand_id
1 'polypeptide(L)'
;EMGTNSTFFFQPGVPSRVNPLIPNFNQELTEKIAKYHSEHLDKIGSLYYSKENYDDFYFGKGSTYPDINGSIGILFEQASSRGHLQQSQNGILTFPFTIKNQLTTIISTLNAASSLRTQLLSYMNEFYIEALDEVNNSKTSGIGFGNNYDKTSSYQLAKILKSHKIDVFETNSKNYKYYVPLKQ
;
A
#
# COMPACT_ATOMS: atom_id res chain seq x y z
N GLU A 1 8.62 0.31 -13.53
CA GLU A 1 9.84 -0.01 -14.29
C GLU A 1 11.04 0.67 -13.64
N MET A 2 11.99 -0.10 -13.14
CA MET A 2 13.22 0.47 -12.56
C MET A 2 14.19 0.92 -13.63
N GLY A 3 14.69 2.13 -13.52
CA GLY A 3 15.79 2.63 -14.34
C GLY A 3 17.17 2.16 -13.87
N THR A 4 17.22 1.17 -12.96
CA THR A 4 18.46 0.64 -12.38
C THR A 4 18.85 -0.71 -12.98
N ASN A 5 20.10 -1.08 -12.82
CA ASN A 5 20.62 -2.38 -13.25
C ASN A 5 20.26 -3.53 -12.30
N SER A 6 19.57 -3.26 -11.20
CA SER A 6 18.99 -4.28 -10.33
C SER A 6 17.88 -5.01 -11.05
N THR A 7 17.63 -6.23 -10.69
CA THR A 7 16.76 -7.11 -11.47
C THR A 7 15.31 -6.97 -11.10
N PHE A 8 14.96 -7.15 -9.83
CA PHE A 8 13.59 -7.15 -9.36
C PHE A 8 13.51 -6.64 -7.93
N PHE A 9 12.50 -5.85 -7.64
CA PHE A 9 12.16 -5.44 -6.28
C PHE A 9 10.74 -5.88 -5.93
N PHE A 10 10.55 -6.25 -4.66
CA PHE A 10 9.25 -6.43 -4.04
C PHE A 10 9.28 -5.96 -2.58
N GLN A 11 8.14 -5.51 -2.08
CA GLN A 11 8.01 -5.07 -0.69
C GLN A 11 8.18 -6.24 0.29
N PRO A 12 8.53 -5.95 1.56
CA PRO A 12 8.54 -4.62 2.19
C PRO A 12 9.65 -3.71 1.68
N GLY A 13 9.39 -2.40 1.73
CA GLY A 13 10.37 -1.34 1.45
C GLY A 13 11.29 -1.06 2.63
N VAL A 14 11.81 0.16 2.72
CA VAL A 14 12.70 0.59 3.82
C VAL A 14 11.88 0.74 5.11
N PRO A 15 12.17 0.01 6.19
CA PRO A 15 11.38 0.06 7.43
C PRO A 15 11.21 1.47 8.03
N SER A 16 12.24 2.31 7.89
CA SER A 16 12.22 3.70 8.39
C SER A 16 11.32 4.64 7.58
N ARG A 17 10.76 4.19 6.46
CA ARG A 17 9.91 4.97 5.56
C ARG A 17 8.50 4.39 5.43
N VAL A 18 8.06 3.65 6.43
CA VAL A 18 6.67 3.17 6.52
C VAL A 18 5.81 4.27 7.13
N ASN A 19 4.61 4.47 6.59
CA ASN A 19 3.65 5.41 7.14
C ASN A 19 3.24 4.97 8.55
N PRO A 20 3.30 5.86 9.57
CA PRO A 20 2.96 5.51 10.96
C PRO A 20 1.49 5.10 11.17
N LEU A 21 0.61 5.35 10.20
CA LEU A 21 -0.77 4.87 10.22
C LEU A 21 -0.91 3.40 9.79
N ILE A 22 0.15 2.80 9.25
CA ILE A 22 0.16 1.38 8.87
C ILE A 22 0.43 0.54 10.11
N PRO A 23 -0.45 -0.40 10.48
CA PRO A 23 -0.22 -1.30 11.60
C PRO A 23 1.05 -2.16 11.42
N ASN A 24 1.78 -2.41 12.50
CA ASN A 24 2.98 -3.25 12.43
C ASN A 24 2.70 -4.64 11.85
N PHE A 25 1.55 -5.22 12.16
CA PHE A 25 1.16 -6.54 11.66
C PHE A 25 0.97 -6.57 10.13
N ASN A 26 0.65 -5.43 9.51
CA ASN A 26 0.66 -5.29 8.04
C ASN A 26 2.05 -5.62 7.48
N GLN A 27 3.09 -5.01 8.04
CA GLN A 27 4.46 -5.23 7.59
C GLN A 27 4.96 -6.66 7.85
N GLU A 28 4.51 -7.29 8.93
CA GLU A 28 4.79 -8.70 9.20
C GLU A 28 4.14 -9.63 8.16
N LEU A 29 2.89 -9.35 7.76
CA LEU A 29 2.21 -10.09 6.70
C LEU A 29 2.86 -9.86 5.34
N THR A 30 3.25 -8.63 5.04
CA THR A 30 4.01 -8.30 3.82
C THR A 30 5.32 -9.08 3.76
N GLU A 31 6.05 -9.19 4.87
CA GLU A 31 7.28 -9.99 4.94
C GLU A 31 7.02 -11.49 4.76
N LYS A 32 5.93 -12.01 5.31
CA LYS A 32 5.53 -13.42 5.09
C LYS A 32 5.24 -13.68 3.61
N ILE A 33 4.53 -12.76 2.94
CA ILE A 33 4.27 -12.85 1.49
C ILE A 33 5.57 -12.75 0.69
N ALA A 34 6.48 -11.85 1.09
CA ALA A 34 7.79 -11.67 0.45
C ALA A 34 8.63 -12.96 0.43
N LYS A 35 8.52 -13.82 1.44
CA LYS A 35 9.19 -15.12 1.44
C LYS A 35 8.75 -16.03 0.29
N TYR A 36 7.47 -16.00 -0.07
CA TYR A 36 6.99 -16.73 -1.24
C TYR A 36 7.58 -16.17 -2.53
N HIS A 37 7.75 -14.85 -2.63
CA HIS A 37 8.37 -14.23 -3.81
C HIS A 37 9.83 -14.63 -3.92
N SER A 38 10.61 -14.54 -2.85
CA SER A 38 12.02 -14.93 -2.84
C SER A 38 12.20 -16.40 -3.23
N GLU A 39 11.47 -17.31 -2.60
CA GLU A 39 11.53 -18.74 -2.91
C GLU A 39 11.19 -19.07 -4.37
N HIS A 40 10.29 -18.34 -5.01
CA HIS A 40 9.92 -18.55 -6.40
C HIS A 40 10.93 -17.93 -7.37
N LEU A 41 11.47 -16.76 -7.05
CA LEU A 41 12.51 -16.11 -7.85
C LEU A 41 13.84 -16.88 -7.78
N ASP A 42 14.19 -17.42 -6.62
CA ASP A 42 15.37 -18.29 -6.44
C ASP A 42 15.32 -19.52 -7.37
N LYS A 43 14.15 -20.15 -7.51
CA LYS A 43 13.96 -21.31 -8.41
C LYS A 43 14.23 -21.01 -9.89
N ILE A 44 14.09 -19.76 -10.30
CA ILE A 44 14.37 -19.35 -11.68
C ILE A 44 15.69 -18.62 -11.85
N GLY A 45 16.46 -18.47 -10.76
CA GLY A 45 17.75 -17.78 -10.74
C GLY A 45 17.65 -16.28 -10.98
N SER A 46 16.53 -15.65 -10.62
CA SER A 46 16.36 -14.20 -10.74
C SER A 46 16.92 -13.50 -9.53
N LEU A 47 17.72 -12.47 -9.77
CA LEU A 47 18.21 -11.58 -8.72
C LEU A 47 17.11 -10.60 -8.29
N TYR A 48 16.99 -10.37 -7.00
CA TYR A 48 16.00 -9.46 -6.42
C TYR A 48 16.55 -8.78 -5.17
N TYR A 49 15.82 -7.78 -4.68
CA TYR A 49 16.05 -7.18 -3.38
C TYR A 49 14.72 -6.73 -2.75
N SER A 50 14.72 -6.52 -1.44
CA SER A 50 13.64 -5.95 -0.66
C SER A 50 14.21 -5.19 0.53
N LYS A 51 13.39 -4.45 1.26
CA LYS A 51 13.79 -3.64 2.42
C LYS A 51 14.79 -2.52 2.09
N GLU A 52 14.85 -2.13 0.84
CA GLU A 52 15.74 -1.08 0.32
C GLU A 52 14.99 -0.10 -0.58
N ASN A 53 15.45 1.15 -0.64
CA ASN A 53 15.09 2.23 -1.56
C ASN A 53 13.63 2.68 -1.57
N TYR A 54 12.69 1.77 -1.67
CA TYR A 54 11.27 2.08 -1.78
C TYR A 54 10.63 2.29 -0.40
N ASP A 55 9.59 3.11 -0.36
CA ASP A 55 8.87 3.46 0.86
C ASP A 55 7.38 3.11 0.75
N ASP A 56 6.76 2.95 1.92
CA ASP A 56 5.32 2.79 2.11
C ASP A 56 4.73 3.97 2.89
N PHE A 57 5.23 5.19 2.63
CA PHE A 57 4.84 6.38 3.37
C PHE A 57 3.64 7.10 2.75
N TYR A 58 3.69 7.39 1.45
CA TYR A 58 2.63 8.14 0.78
C TYR A 58 1.50 7.21 0.34
N PHE A 59 0.39 7.26 1.05
CA PHE A 59 -0.79 6.40 0.79
C PHE A 59 -1.60 6.78 -0.47
N GLY A 60 -1.22 7.81 -1.22
CA GLY A 60 -1.74 8.05 -2.59
C GLY A 60 -1.18 7.09 -3.64
N LYS A 61 -0.25 6.20 -3.30
CA LYS A 61 0.24 5.12 -4.17
C LYS A 61 -0.64 3.88 -4.06
N GLY A 62 -0.80 3.17 -5.19
CA GLY A 62 -1.54 1.90 -5.24
C GLY A 62 -0.95 0.79 -4.37
N SER A 63 0.35 0.87 -4.04
CA SER A 63 1.02 -0.07 -3.14
C SER A 63 0.86 0.24 -1.65
N THR A 64 0.57 1.49 -1.28
CA THR A 64 0.46 1.91 0.13
C THR A 64 -1.00 2.16 0.53
N TYR A 65 -1.86 2.52 -0.42
CA TYR A 65 -3.28 2.76 -0.12
C TYR A 65 -4.01 1.55 0.50
N PRO A 66 -3.79 0.30 0.04
CA PRO A 66 -4.39 -0.86 0.68
C PRO A 66 -3.96 -1.03 2.13
N ASP A 67 -2.72 -0.67 2.48
CA ASP A 67 -2.15 -0.88 3.81
C ASP A 67 -2.84 -0.05 4.90
N ILE A 68 -3.38 1.11 4.55
CA ILE A 68 -4.19 1.95 5.46
C ILE A 68 -5.70 1.63 5.38
N ASN A 69 -6.07 0.55 4.70
CA ASN A 69 -7.45 0.08 4.55
C ASN A 69 -7.60 -1.41 4.88
N GLY A 70 -6.78 -1.93 5.80
CA GLY A 70 -6.88 -3.30 6.29
C GLY A 70 -6.52 -4.37 5.26
N SER A 71 -5.74 -4.02 4.24
CA SER A 71 -5.28 -4.93 3.20
C SER A 71 -3.75 -4.88 3.07
N ILE A 72 -3.18 -5.61 2.14
CA ILE A 72 -1.75 -5.61 1.85
C ILE A 72 -1.53 -5.11 0.43
N GLY A 73 -0.77 -4.02 0.31
CA GLY A 73 -0.32 -3.50 -0.97
C GLY A 73 1.11 -3.93 -1.27
N ILE A 74 1.37 -4.41 -2.48
CA ILE A 74 2.72 -4.84 -2.88
C ILE A 74 3.06 -4.24 -4.24
N LEU A 75 4.21 -3.59 -4.29
CA LEU A 75 4.83 -3.10 -5.51
C LEU A 75 5.80 -4.16 -6.04
N PHE A 76 5.70 -4.46 -7.32
CA PHE A 76 6.73 -5.16 -8.07
C PHE A 76 7.40 -4.20 -9.02
N GLU A 77 8.72 -4.04 -8.89
CA GLU A 77 9.52 -3.24 -9.79
C GLU A 77 10.51 -4.12 -10.54
N GLN A 78 10.36 -4.18 -11.86
CA GLN A 78 11.22 -4.94 -12.75
C GLN A 78 12.25 -4.00 -13.41
N ALA A 79 13.51 -4.42 -13.45
CA ALA A 79 14.51 -3.74 -14.26
C ALA A 79 14.10 -3.72 -15.73
N SER A 80 14.30 -2.56 -16.38
CA SER A 80 13.84 -2.34 -17.75
C SER A 80 14.46 -3.30 -18.76
N SER A 81 13.63 -3.90 -19.58
CA SER A 81 14.05 -4.61 -20.81
C SER A 81 13.61 -3.87 -22.08
N ARG A 82 13.50 -2.54 -22.01
CA ARG A 82 13.12 -1.69 -23.14
C ARG A 82 13.95 -2.02 -24.38
N GLY A 83 13.30 -2.12 -25.53
CA GLY A 83 13.96 -2.57 -26.76
C GLY A 83 14.20 -4.06 -26.85
N HIS A 84 13.58 -4.83 -25.94
CA HIS A 84 13.60 -6.29 -25.81
C HIS A 84 14.92 -6.90 -25.32
N LEU A 85 15.99 -6.12 -25.22
CA LEU A 85 17.30 -6.57 -24.74
C LEU A 85 18.06 -5.38 -24.15
N GLN A 86 18.51 -5.52 -22.90
CA GLN A 86 19.29 -4.51 -22.20
C GLN A 86 20.57 -5.13 -21.64
N GLN A 87 21.70 -4.43 -21.81
CA GLN A 87 22.94 -4.78 -21.11
C GLN A 87 22.86 -4.26 -19.68
N SER A 88 23.04 -5.14 -18.70
CA SER A 88 23.09 -4.76 -17.29
C SER A 88 24.40 -5.17 -16.64
N GLN A 89 24.64 -4.74 -15.40
CA GLN A 89 25.79 -5.18 -14.60
C GLN A 89 25.76 -6.70 -14.35
N ASN A 90 24.59 -7.29 -14.36
CA ASN A 90 24.36 -8.71 -14.11
C ASN A 90 24.22 -9.52 -15.41
N GLY A 91 24.63 -8.97 -16.54
CA GLY A 91 24.51 -9.58 -17.85
C GLY A 91 23.34 -9.04 -18.68
N ILE A 92 22.96 -9.77 -19.70
CA ILE A 92 21.91 -9.38 -20.61
C ILE A 92 20.53 -9.67 -20.02
N LEU A 93 19.70 -8.63 -19.93
CA LEU A 93 18.30 -8.72 -19.53
C LEU A 93 17.41 -8.74 -20.77
N THR A 94 16.67 -9.82 -20.95
CA THR A 94 15.77 -9.99 -22.11
C THR A 94 14.31 -9.76 -21.70
N PHE A 95 13.49 -9.32 -22.65
CA PHE A 95 12.06 -9.14 -22.44
C PHE A 95 11.33 -10.45 -22.01
N PRO A 96 11.60 -11.62 -22.62
CA PRO A 96 11.02 -12.88 -22.13
C PRO A 96 11.37 -13.19 -20.68
N PHE A 97 12.57 -12.84 -20.22
CA PHE A 97 12.97 -13.06 -18.83
C PHE A 97 12.21 -12.12 -17.87
N THR A 98 11.97 -10.87 -18.26
CA THR A 98 11.18 -9.94 -17.44
C THR A 98 9.72 -10.38 -17.33
N ILE A 99 9.13 -10.92 -18.43
CA ILE A 99 7.80 -11.54 -18.39
C ILE A 99 7.79 -12.73 -17.43
N LYS A 100 8.81 -13.58 -17.49
CA LYS A 100 8.95 -14.74 -16.59
C LYS A 100 8.99 -14.32 -15.12
N ASN A 101 9.75 -13.25 -14.78
CA ASN A 101 9.80 -12.71 -13.43
C ASN A 101 8.41 -12.27 -12.95
N GLN A 102 7.70 -11.47 -13.73
CA GLN A 102 6.36 -11.00 -13.39
C GLN A 102 5.37 -12.16 -13.20
N LEU A 103 5.36 -13.12 -14.11
CA LEU A 103 4.51 -14.31 -13.98
C LEU A 103 4.86 -15.12 -12.73
N THR A 104 6.14 -15.30 -12.44
CA THR A 104 6.61 -16.03 -11.25
C THR A 104 6.12 -15.37 -9.96
N THR A 105 6.19 -14.04 -9.87
CA THR A 105 5.72 -13.31 -8.68
C THR A 105 4.20 -13.27 -8.58
N ILE A 106 3.47 -13.23 -9.69
CA ILE A 106 2.01 -13.40 -9.68
C ILE A 106 1.63 -14.78 -9.10
N ILE A 107 2.25 -15.85 -9.55
CA ILE A 107 1.99 -17.21 -9.03
C ILE A 107 2.36 -17.31 -7.55
N SER A 108 3.48 -16.73 -7.15
CA SER A 108 3.90 -16.72 -5.74
C SER A 108 2.94 -15.94 -4.85
N THR A 109 2.35 -14.83 -5.36
CA THR A 109 1.31 -14.07 -4.65
C THR A 109 0.06 -14.92 -4.42
N LEU A 110 -0.40 -15.66 -5.43
CA LEU A 110 -1.55 -16.55 -5.29
C LEU A 110 -1.29 -17.66 -4.26
N ASN A 111 -0.09 -18.24 -4.28
CA ASN A 111 0.33 -19.26 -3.31
C ASN A 111 0.38 -18.68 -1.88
N ALA A 112 0.95 -17.49 -1.70
CA ALA A 112 0.98 -16.79 -0.44
C ALA A 112 -0.45 -16.49 0.07
N ALA A 113 -1.30 -15.91 -0.78
CA ALA A 113 -2.68 -15.58 -0.43
C ALA A 113 -3.48 -16.82 -0.01
N SER A 114 -3.30 -17.95 -0.70
CA SER A 114 -3.93 -19.22 -0.34
C SER A 114 -3.44 -19.73 1.01
N SER A 115 -2.12 -19.76 1.23
CA SER A 115 -1.51 -20.28 2.46
C SER A 115 -1.75 -19.40 3.67
N LEU A 116 -1.79 -18.08 3.49
CA LEU A 116 -1.98 -17.09 4.55
C LEU A 116 -3.45 -16.63 4.67
N ARG A 117 -4.37 -17.27 3.96
CA ARG A 117 -5.77 -16.85 3.84
C ARG A 117 -6.41 -16.47 5.19
N THR A 118 -6.28 -17.33 6.18
CA THR A 118 -6.87 -17.07 7.50
C THR A 118 -6.26 -15.83 8.16
N GLN A 119 -4.93 -15.68 8.10
CA GLN A 119 -4.25 -14.53 8.70
C GLN A 119 -4.64 -13.22 8.00
N LEU A 120 -4.75 -13.22 6.66
CA LEU A 120 -5.15 -12.06 5.87
C LEU A 120 -6.59 -11.65 6.16
N LEU A 121 -7.50 -12.61 6.27
CA LEU A 121 -8.91 -12.33 6.59
C LEU A 121 -9.09 -11.86 8.04
N SER A 122 -8.38 -12.46 9.00
CA SER A 122 -8.38 -11.99 10.39
C SER A 122 -7.83 -10.57 10.49
N TYR A 123 -6.70 -10.30 9.84
CA TYR A 123 -6.12 -8.96 9.82
C TYR A 123 -7.10 -7.90 9.29
N MET A 124 -7.75 -8.17 8.16
CA MET A 124 -8.74 -7.25 7.60
C MET A 124 -9.90 -6.99 8.58
N ASN A 125 -10.41 -8.03 9.23
CA ASN A 125 -11.50 -7.90 10.20
C ASN A 125 -11.06 -7.13 11.46
N GLU A 126 -9.89 -7.47 12.01
CA GLU A 126 -9.34 -6.85 13.22
C GLU A 126 -9.03 -5.37 12.98
N PHE A 127 -8.50 -5.01 11.80
CA PHE A 127 -8.23 -3.62 11.42
C PHE A 127 -9.44 -2.69 11.63
N TYR A 128 -10.62 -3.12 11.20
CA TYR A 128 -11.83 -2.31 11.35
C TYR A 128 -12.41 -2.37 12.76
N ILE A 129 -12.29 -3.50 13.46
CA ILE A 129 -12.72 -3.62 14.86
C ILE A 129 -11.87 -2.70 15.74
N GLU A 130 -10.56 -2.75 15.62
CA GLU A 130 -9.63 -1.90 16.38
C GLU A 130 -9.86 -0.41 16.09
N ALA A 131 -10.09 -0.03 14.83
CA ALA A 131 -10.41 1.35 14.46
C ALA A 131 -11.70 1.84 15.14
N LEU A 132 -12.74 1.01 15.21
CA LEU A 132 -13.98 1.34 15.90
C LEU A 132 -13.78 1.43 17.43
N ASP A 133 -12.99 0.53 18.00
CA ASP A 133 -12.68 0.55 19.44
C ASP A 133 -11.84 1.79 19.81
N GLU A 134 -10.88 2.16 18.99
CA GLU A 134 -10.11 3.40 19.18
C GLU A 134 -11.03 4.62 19.19
N VAL A 135 -11.95 4.71 18.23
CA VAL A 135 -12.93 5.81 18.17
C VAL A 135 -13.85 5.81 19.38
N ASN A 136 -14.35 4.67 19.82
CA ASN A 136 -15.24 4.54 20.98
C ASN A 136 -14.55 4.99 22.29
N ASN A 137 -13.25 4.79 22.38
CA ASN A 137 -12.43 5.21 23.54
C ASN A 137 -11.84 6.61 23.40
N SER A 138 -11.99 7.24 22.24
CA SER A 138 -11.47 8.58 21.96
C SER A 138 -12.34 9.66 22.61
N LYS A 139 -11.69 10.75 23.05
CA LYS A 139 -12.39 12.00 23.44
C LYS A 139 -12.80 12.83 22.24
N THR A 140 -12.30 12.53 21.06
CA THR A 140 -12.59 13.22 19.82
C THR A 140 -13.77 12.56 19.12
N SER A 141 -14.86 13.27 18.90
CA SER A 141 -16.05 12.73 18.24
C SER A 141 -16.02 12.91 16.73
N GLY A 142 -15.18 13.80 16.21
CA GLY A 142 -15.10 14.07 14.79
C GLY A 142 -14.11 15.18 14.45
N ILE A 143 -13.95 15.43 13.17
CA ILE A 143 -13.04 16.43 12.61
C ILE A 143 -13.85 17.52 11.91
N GLY A 144 -13.69 18.75 12.35
CA GLY A 144 -14.25 19.93 11.69
C GLY A 144 -13.24 20.54 10.72
N PHE A 145 -13.67 20.90 9.52
CA PHE A 145 -12.81 21.55 8.53
C PHE A 145 -13.57 22.55 7.67
N GLY A 146 -12.81 23.33 6.89
CA GLY A 146 -13.33 24.35 6.00
C GLY A 146 -13.63 25.66 6.71
N ASN A 147 -13.53 26.75 5.98
CA ASN A 147 -13.75 28.10 6.46
C ASN A 147 -14.55 28.93 5.43
N ASN A 148 -14.87 30.16 5.78
CA ASN A 148 -15.62 31.08 4.93
C ASN A 148 -14.76 31.79 3.87
N TYR A 149 -13.43 31.72 3.98
CA TYR A 149 -12.50 32.41 3.08
C TYR A 149 -12.23 31.58 1.82
N ASP A 150 -12.11 30.26 1.99
CA ASP A 150 -11.91 29.32 0.86
C ASP A 150 -13.01 28.25 0.86
N LYS A 151 -14.16 28.66 0.37
CA LYS A 151 -15.31 27.76 0.25
C LYS A 151 -15.09 26.70 -0.83
N THR A 152 -14.33 27.03 -1.88
CA THR A 152 -14.12 26.14 -3.02
C THR A 152 -13.25 24.93 -2.63
N SER A 153 -12.09 25.16 -2.01
CA SER A 153 -11.23 24.06 -1.55
C SER A 153 -11.90 23.23 -0.46
N SER A 154 -12.64 23.88 0.45
CA SER A 154 -13.41 23.18 1.48
C SER A 154 -14.47 22.26 0.87
N TYR A 155 -15.19 22.72 -0.17
CA TYR A 155 -16.16 21.90 -0.90
C TYR A 155 -15.51 20.76 -1.66
N GLN A 156 -14.39 21.01 -2.33
CA GLN A 156 -13.65 19.97 -3.07
C GLN A 156 -13.15 18.86 -2.12
N LEU A 157 -12.62 19.23 -0.96
CA LEU A 157 -12.24 18.24 0.06
C LEU A 157 -13.44 17.42 0.52
N ALA A 158 -14.57 18.05 0.82
CA ALA A 158 -15.80 17.35 1.19
C ALA A 158 -16.25 16.38 0.09
N LYS A 159 -16.15 16.78 -1.17
CA LYS A 159 -16.46 15.91 -2.32
C LYS A 159 -15.54 14.71 -2.43
N ILE A 160 -14.23 14.90 -2.23
CA ILE A 160 -13.23 13.81 -2.22
C ILE A 160 -13.56 12.83 -1.10
N LEU A 161 -13.76 13.31 0.13
CA LEU A 161 -14.11 12.45 1.27
C LEU A 161 -15.37 11.63 0.98
N LYS A 162 -16.43 12.25 0.45
CA LYS A 162 -17.65 11.53 0.03
C LYS A 162 -17.40 10.48 -1.05
N SER A 163 -16.49 10.72 -1.98
CA SER A 163 -16.14 9.70 -3.00
C SER A 163 -15.46 8.47 -2.40
N HIS A 164 -14.83 8.64 -1.23
CA HIS A 164 -14.27 7.55 -0.41
C HIS A 164 -15.29 6.96 0.59
N LYS A 165 -16.59 7.30 0.43
CA LYS A 165 -17.68 6.84 1.31
C LYS A 165 -17.55 7.31 2.76
N ILE A 166 -16.84 8.41 2.99
CA ILE A 166 -16.73 9.07 4.29
C ILE A 166 -17.90 10.03 4.44
N ASP A 167 -18.64 9.92 5.53
CA ASP A 167 -19.74 10.81 5.84
C ASP A 167 -19.26 12.21 6.20
N VAL A 168 -19.76 13.19 5.46
CA VAL A 168 -19.43 14.61 5.65
C VAL A 168 -20.71 15.40 5.75
N PHE A 169 -20.87 16.15 6.83
CA PHE A 169 -22.04 16.98 7.11
C PHE A 169 -21.68 18.46 7.03
N GLU A 170 -22.57 19.25 6.45
CA GLU A 170 -22.48 20.72 6.57
C GLU A 170 -22.91 21.16 7.96
N THR A 171 -22.26 22.21 8.49
CA THR A 171 -22.55 22.73 9.81
C THR A 171 -22.78 24.24 9.78
N ASN A 172 -23.51 24.74 10.81
CA ASN A 172 -23.65 26.16 11.08
C ASN A 172 -22.62 26.67 12.12
N SER A 173 -21.55 25.90 12.36
CA SER A 173 -20.48 26.33 13.25
C SER A 173 -19.78 27.58 12.73
N LYS A 174 -19.36 28.45 13.65
CA LYS A 174 -18.52 29.61 13.32
C LYS A 174 -17.08 29.23 13.00
N ASN A 175 -16.64 28.05 13.47
CA ASN A 175 -15.25 27.59 13.41
C ASN A 175 -14.95 26.74 12.19
N TYR A 176 -15.93 26.00 11.66
CA TYR A 176 -15.75 25.10 10.50
C TYR A 176 -17.06 24.93 9.73
N LYS A 177 -16.95 24.70 8.44
CA LYS A 177 -18.10 24.55 7.53
C LYS A 177 -18.58 23.10 7.43
N TYR A 178 -17.66 22.14 7.52
CA TYR A 178 -17.93 20.72 7.39
C TYR A 178 -17.47 19.97 8.65
N TYR A 179 -18.15 18.87 8.92
CA TYR A 179 -17.86 17.97 10.03
C TYR A 179 -17.87 16.53 9.55
N VAL A 180 -16.85 15.78 9.92
CA VAL A 180 -16.70 14.35 9.68
C VAL A 180 -16.75 13.66 11.04
N PRO A 181 -17.79 12.85 11.33
CA PRO A 181 -17.77 12.04 12.53
C PRO A 181 -16.69 10.95 12.42
N LEU A 182 -15.99 10.65 13.50
CA LEU A 182 -15.04 9.54 13.50
C LEU A 182 -15.73 8.18 13.54
N LYS A 183 -16.93 8.12 14.13
CA LYS A 183 -17.74 6.89 14.17
C LYS A 183 -18.67 6.86 12.97
N GLN A 184 -18.33 6.04 11.99
CA GLN A 184 -19.12 5.83 10.78
C GLN A 184 -18.80 4.47 10.13
#